data_e6dccc02a1bc6e0b4a8d6fbdb09cb3d1
#
_entry.id   e6dccc02a1bc6e0b4a8d6fbdb09cb3d1
#
_cell.length_a   1.000
_cell.length_b   1.000
_cell.length_c   1.000
_cell.angle_alpha   90.00
_cell.angle_beta   90.00
_cell.angle_gamma   90.00
#
_symmetry.space_group_name_H-M   'P 1'
#
loop_
_entity.id
_entity.type
_entity.pdbx_description
1 polymer ?
#
loop_
_entity_poly.entity_id
_entity_poly.type
_entity_poly.pdbx_seq_one_letter_code
_entity_poly.pdbx_strand_id
1 'polypeptide(L)'
;MARSAFCWGIDIGKCALKAVRCRLGDEPRKLTAEAFDYVEYPMLLTQPEADPVELVRNALQEFLGRNSLKGDRVAVSVPGQSGLAKFIKLPPIEAKKIPDIVKYEARQQIPFPLDQVVWDWQRLAGGMEEGGFVLDAEVALFAMKRDQVFKALAPLAQAGIEVDVLQL
;
A
#
# COMPACT_ATOMS: atom_id res chain seq x y z
N MET A 1 -15.60 -5.50 -17.10
CA MET A 1 -16.41 -5.01 -15.96
C MET A 1 -16.04 -3.56 -15.72
N ALA A 2 -17.03 -2.66 -15.53
CA ALA A 2 -16.74 -1.26 -15.17
C ALA A 2 -16.02 -1.24 -13.82
N ARG A 3 -14.91 -0.46 -13.73
CA ARG A 3 -14.21 -0.25 -12.45
C ARG A 3 -15.14 0.46 -11.48
N SER A 4 -15.23 -0.01 -10.22
CA SER A 4 -15.99 0.68 -9.19
C SER A 4 -15.49 2.12 -9.04
N ALA A 5 -16.44 3.04 -8.89
CA ALA A 5 -16.14 4.44 -8.57
C ALA A 5 -15.74 4.63 -7.09
N PHE A 6 -15.93 3.59 -6.26
CA PHE A 6 -15.65 3.63 -4.83
C PHE A 6 -14.47 2.76 -4.44
N CYS A 7 -13.74 3.22 -3.43
CA CYS A 7 -12.61 2.48 -2.85
C CYS A 7 -12.61 2.67 -1.34
N TRP A 8 -12.48 1.55 -0.62
CA TRP A 8 -12.13 1.56 0.79
C TRP A 8 -10.61 1.58 0.95
N GLY A 9 -10.10 2.55 1.68
CA GLY A 9 -8.73 2.55 2.20
C GLY A 9 -8.78 2.08 3.66
N ILE A 10 -8.07 0.99 3.98
CA ILE A 10 -8.02 0.41 5.32
C ILE A 10 -6.59 0.48 5.84
N ASP A 11 -6.40 1.07 7.01
CA ASP A 11 -5.14 1.13 7.74
C ASP A 11 -5.21 0.23 8.98
N ILE A 12 -4.41 -0.83 8.98
CA ILE A 12 -4.25 -1.70 10.15
C ILE A 12 -3.07 -1.16 10.98
N GLY A 13 -3.39 -0.19 11.81
CA GLY A 13 -2.41 0.48 12.68
C GLY A 13 -2.03 -0.35 13.91
N LYS A 14 -1.18 0.21 14.79
CA LYS A 14 -0.74 -0.46 16.03
C LYS A 14 -1.77 -0.41 17.15
N CYS A 15 -2.67 0.57 17.13
CA CYS A 15 -3.67 0.79 18.19
C CYS A 15 -5.11 0.71 17.70
N ALA A 16 -5.34 0.78 16.39
CA ALA A 16 -6.67 0.81 15.80
C ALA A 16 -6.65 0.40 14.34
N LEU A 17 -7.77 -0.14 13.86
CA LEU A 17 -8.12 -0.19 12.46
C LEU A 17 -8.81 1.12 12.10
N LYS A 18 -8.38 1.75 11.02
CA LYS A 18 -9.00 2.96 10.45
C LYS A 18 -9.40 2.68 9.03
N ALA A 19 -10.54 3.16 8.63
CA ALA A 19 -11.02 2.97 7.28
C ALA A 19 -11.68 4.23 6.74
N VAL A 20 -11.50 4.49 5.46
CA VAL A 20 -12.17 5.57 4.74
C VAL A 20 -12.70 5.04 3.42
N ARG A 21 -13.96 5.34 3.13
CA ARG A 21 -14.56 5.09 1.81
C ARG A 21 -14.50 6.35 0.99
N CYS A 22 -13.83 6.26 -0.14
CA CYS A 22 -13.69 7.37 -1.06
C CYS A 22 -14.42 7.10 -2.38
N ARG A 23 -14.95 8.15 -2.98
CA ARG A 23 -15.46 8.15 -4.35
C ARG A 23 -14.50 8.94 -5.23
N LEU A 24 -14.18 8.37 -6.40
CA LEU A 24 -13.46 9.10 -7.43
C LEU A 24 -14.37 10.21 -7.99
N GLY A 25 -13.91 11.45 -7.91
CA GLY A 25 -14.61 12.60 -8.46
C GLY A 25 -14.50 12.70 -9.98
N ASP A 26 -15.30 13.59 -10.57
CA ASP A 26 -15.28 13.84 -12.02
C ASP A 26 -13.99 14.57 -12.45
N GLU A 27 -13.35 15.29 -11.55
CA GLU A 27 -12.05 15.93 -11.78
C GLU A 27 -10.90 14.95 -11.55
N PRO A 28 -9.86 14.95 -12.42
CA PRO A 28 -8.69 14.10 -12.25
C PRO A 28 -8.06 14.25 -10.85
N ARG A 29 -7.82 13.14 -10.17
CA ARG A 29 -7.20 13.05 -8.83
C ARG A 29 -8.02 13.64 -7.68
N LYS A 30 -9.30 13.99 -7.89
CA LYS A 30 -10.17 14.45 -6.81
C LYS A 30 -10.86 13.24 -6.18
N LEU A 31 -10.65 13.06 -4.88
CA LEU A 31 -11.33 12.05 -4.09
C LEU A 31 -12.26 12.74 -3.11
N THR A 32 -13.47 12.20 -2.96
CA THR A 32 -14.43 12.64 -1.95
C THR A 32 -14.57 11.54 -0.92
N ALA A 33 -14.32 11.85 0.36
CA ALA A 33 -14.59 10.93 1.45
C ALA A 33 -16.11 10.84 1.67
N GLU A 34 -16.65 9.62 1.62
CA GLU A 34 -18.09 9.35 1.74
C GLU A 34 -18.44 8.77 3.12
N ALA A 35 -17.52 7.99 3.69
CA ALA A 35 -17.65 7.40 5.00
C ALA A 35 -16.27 7.17 5.63
N PHE A 36 -16.24 7.09 6.95
CA PHE A 36 -15.05 6.65 7.68
C PHE A 36 -15.46 5.77 8.85
N ASP A 37 -14.54 4.94 9.29
CA ASP A 37 -14.71 4.10 10.48
C ASP A 37 -13.40 3.99 11.26
N TYR A 38 -13.53 3.78 12.57
CA TYR A 38 -12.44 3.67 13.50
C TYR A 38 -12.78 2.60 14.53
N VAL A 39 -11.94 1.57 14.62
CA VAL A 39 -12.07 0.50 15.61
C VAL A 39 -10.79 0.45 16.43
N GLU A 40 -10.87 0.88 17.66
CA GLU A 40 -9.75 0.85 18.61
C GLU A 40 -9.55 -0.56 19.16
N TYR A 41 -8.30 -0.99 19.25
CA TYR A 41 -7.98 -2.26 19.90
C TYR A 41 -7.95 -2.05 21.43
N PRO A 42 -8.34 -3.05 22.21
CA PRO A 42 -8.31 -2.96 23.68
C PRO A 42 -6.88 -2.80 24.23
N MET A 43 -5.87 -3.11 23.43
CA MET A 43 -4.45 -2.92 23.76
C MET A 43 -3.63 -2.76 22.49
N LEU A 44 -2.39 -2.23 22.61
CA LEU A 44 -1.51 -2.08 21.47
C LEU A 44 -1.08 -3.44 20.92
N LEU A 45 -1.03 -3.61 19.60
CA LEU A 45 -0.57 -4.85 18.95
C LEU A 45 0.88 -5.22 19.30
N THR A 46 1.65 -4.27 19.87
CA THR A 46 3.06 -4.49 20.27
C THR A 46 3.24 -4.85 21.73
N GLN A 47 2.18 -4.92 22.51
CA GLN A 47 2.26 -5.34 23.92
C GLN A 47 2.55 -6.85 24.01
N PRO A 48 3.34 -7.28 25.00
CA PRO A 48 3.69 -8.69 25.16
C PRO A 48 2.50 -9.63 25.32
N GLU A 49 1.41 -9.13 25.94
CA GLU A 49 0.19 -9.89 26.22
C GLU A 49 -0.79 -9.87 25.04
N ALA A 50 -0.51 -9.09 23.99
CA ALA A 50 -1.41 -8.97 22.84
C ALA A 50 -1.31 -10.20 21.94
N ASP A 51 -2.46 -10.67 21.47
CA ASP A 51 -2.55 -11.50 20.27
C ASP A 51 -2.93 -10.61 19.07
N PRO A 52 -1.94 -10.15 18.27
CA PRO A 52 -2.22 -9.24 17.15
C PRO A 52 -3.18 -9.85 16.13
N VAL A 53 -3.17 -11.16 15.93
CA VAL A 53 -4.03 -11.84 14.96
C VAL A 53 -5.48 -11.78 15.43
N GLU A 54 -5.70 -12.07 16.70
CA GLU A 54 -7.04 -12.02 17.29
C GLU A 54 -7.59 -10.61 17.33
N LEU A 55 -6.79 -9.64 17.78
CA LEU A 55 -7.21 -8.23 17.86
C LEU A 55 -7.59 -7.66 16.50
N VAL A 56 -6.79 -7.91 15.48
CA VAL A 56 -7.08 -7.47 14.11
C VAL A 56 -8.32 -8.17 13.56
N ARG A 57 -8.47 -9.48 13.80
CA ARG A 57 -9.67 -10.24 13.38
C ARG A 57 -10.94 -9.65 13.98
N ASN A 58 -10.95 -9.39 15.28
CA ASN A 58 -12.10 -8.84 15.99
C ASN A 58 -12.45 -7.45 15.46
N ALA A 59 -11.45 -6.59 15.22
CA ALA A 59 -11.66 -5.27 14.64
C ALA A 59 -12.20 -5.33 13.20
N LEU A 60 -11.73 -6.28 12.38
CA LEU A 60 -12.26 -6.48 11.04
C LEU A 60 -13.71 -6.96 11.08
N GLN A 61 -14.07 -7.85 12.01
CA GLN A 61 -15.46 -8.29 12.20
C GLN A 61 -16.36 -7.13 12.60
N GLU A 62 -15.92 -6.29 13.55
CA GLU A 62 -16.66 -5.11 13.98
C GLU A 62 -16.83 -4.11 12.83
N PHE A 63 -15.77 -3.83 12.08
CA PHE A 63 -15.81 -2.99 10.89
C PHE A 63 -16.80 -3.51 9.85
N LEU A 64 -16.76 -4.80 9.51
CA LEU A 64 -17.65 -5.43 8.55
C LEU A 64 -19.11 -5.50 9.03
N GLY A 65 -19.33 -5.53 10.36
CA GLY A 65 -20.67 -5.45 10.94
C GLY A 65 -21.34 -4.09 10.71
N ARG A 66 -20.56 -3.05 10.49
CA ARG A 66 -21.03 -1.66 10.28
C ARG A 66 -20.96 -1.22 8.82
N ASN A 67 -20.12 -1.85 8.00
CA ASN A 67 -19.79 -1.39 6.67
C ASN A 67 -19.88 -2.51 5.63
N SER A 68 -20.29 -2.15 4.42
CA SER A 68 -20.31 -3.08 3.28
C SER A 68 -19.21 -2.70 2.30
N LEU A 69 -18.40 -3.69 1.91
CA LEU A 69 -17.35 -3.54 0.88
C LEU A 69 -17.80 -4.07 -0.48
N LYS A 70 -19.06 -4.54 -0.58
CA LYS A 70 -19.57 -5.20 -1.78
C LYS A 70 -19.55 -4.29 -3.00
N GLY A 71 -18.77 -4.68 -4.00
CA GLY A 71 -18.63 -3.94 -5.26
C GLY A 71 -17.63 -2.79 -5.21
N ASP A 72 -17.06 -2.47 -4.04
CA ASP A 72 -16.02 -1.45 -3.91
C ASP A 72 -14.63 -2.09 -4.06
N ARG A 73 -13.65 -1.28 -4.46
CA ARG A 73 -12.24 -1.69 -4.40
C ARG A 73 -11.72 -1.55 -2.97
N VAL A 74 -10.73 -2.35 -2.64
CA VAL A 74 -10.10 -2.31 -1.31
C VAL A 74 -8.59 -2.08 -1.44
N ALA A 75 -8.12 -0.99 -0.85
CA ALA A 75 -6.71 -0.70 -0.66
C ALA A 75 -6.37 -0.82 0.82
N VAL A 76 -5.28 -1.50 1.14
CA VAL A 76 -4.84 -1.71 2.53
C VAL A 76 -3.44 -1.13 2.70
N SER A 77 -3.23 -0.34 3.74
CA SER A 77 -1.90 0.07 4.17
C SER A 77 -1.38 -0.85 5.27
N VAL A 78 -0.08 -1.13 5.22
CA VAL A 78 0.65 -1.85 6.25
C VAL A 78 1.71 -0.94 6.86
N PRO A 79 2.14 -1.19 8.12
CA PRO A 79 3.19 -0.39 8.73
C PRO A 79 4.45 -0.39 7.87
N GLY A 80 5.03 0.79 7.60
CA GLY A 80 6.24 0.93 6.76
C GLY A 80 7.45 0.14 7.26
N GLN A 81 7.46 -0.27 8.53
CA GLN A 81 8.46 -1.17 9.09
C GLN A 81 8.39 -2.62 8.55
N SER A 82 7.28 -2.97 7.91
CA SER A 82 7.07 -4.30 7.32
C SER A 82 7.78 -4.47 5.97
N GLY A 83 8.30 -3.39 5.41
CA GLY A 83 8.96 -3.39 4.12
C GLY A 83 10.17 -2.46 4.06
N LEU A 84 10.72 -2.34 2.87
CA LEU A 84 11.83 -1.48 2.52
C LEU A 84 11.33 -0.36 1.62
N ALA A 85 11.69 0.89 1.93
CA ALA A 85 11.56 2.02 1.03
C ALA A 85 12.94 2.62 0.77
N LYS A 86 13.28 2.88 -0.48
CA LYS A 86 14.52 3.55 -0.91
C LYS A 86 14.19 4.65 -1.91
N PHE A 87 14.84 5.78 -1.73
CA PHE A 87 14.77 6.90 -2.64
C PHE A 87 16.07 6.96 -3.44
N ILE A 88 15.95 6.93 -4.76
CA ILE A 88 17.09 6.81 -5.68
C ILE A 88 17.03 7.97 -6.66
N LYS A 89 18.12 8.74 -6.70
CA LYS A 89 18.32 9.76 -7.74
C LYS A 89 18.90 9.08 -8.97
N LEU A 90 18.26 9.30 -10.11
CA LEU A 90 18.72 8.80 -11.38
C LEU A 90 19.61 9.84 -12.08
N PRO A 91 20.64 9.41 -12.80
CA PRO A 91 21.41 10.32 -13.68
C PRO A 91 20.50 10.81 -14.81
N PRO A 92 20.91 11.87 -15.54
CA PRO A 92 20.20 12.28 -16.75
C PRO A 92 19.98 11.10 -17.69
N ILE A 93 18.71 10.79 -17.98
CA ILE A 93 18.34 9.56 -18.70
C ILE A 93 17.12 9.80 -19.58
N GLU A 94 17.05 9.09 -20.70
CA GLU A 94 15.86 9.05 -21.52
C GLU A 94 14.68 8.48 -20.71
N ALA A 95 13.54 9.16 -20.71
CA ALA A 95 12.36 8.77 -19.94
C ALA A 95 11.95 7.29 -20.15
N LYS A 96 12.07 6.80 -21.37
CA LYS A 96 11.77 5.40 -21.74
C LYS A 96 12.68 4.36 -21.10
N LYS A 97 13.90 4.74 -20.66
CA LYS A 97 14.89 3.85 -20.03
C LYS A 97 14.78 3.78 -18.52
N ILE A 98 13.96 4.65 -17.90
CA ILE A 98 13.77 4.67 -16.44
C ILE A 98 13.39 3.29 -15.89
N PRO A 99 12.42 2.54 -16.45
CA PRO A 99 12.05 1.23 -15.90
C PRO A 99 13.21 0.23 -15.88
N ASP A 100 14.08 0.23 -16.90
CA ASP A 100 15.23 -0.68 -16.98
C ASP A 100 16.29 -0.34 -15.92
N ILE A 101 16.60 0.96 -15.76
CA ILE A 101 17.53 1.41 -14.71
C ILE A 101 16.98 1.10 -13.33
N VAL A 102 15.70 1.37 -13.08
CA VAL A 102 15.08 1.07 -11.78
C VAL A 102 15.13 -0.43 -11.49
N LYS A 103 14.91 -1.29 -12.48
CA LYS A 103 15.05 -2.75 -12.33
C LYS A 103 16.48 -3.17 -12.00
N TYR A 104 17.47 -2.49 -12.57
CA TYR A 104 18.88 -2.71 -12.23
C TYR A 104 19.19 -2.27 -10.80
N GLU A 105 18.78 -1.06 -10.44
CA GLU A 105 18.92 -0.51 -9.08
C GLU A 105 18.22 -1.40 -8.04
N ALA A 106 17.02 -1.89 -8.35
CA ALA A 106 16.29 -2.78 -7.45
C ALA A 106 17.10 -4.01 -7.05
N ARG A 107 17.87 -4.59 -7.99
CA ARG A 107 18.76 -5.75 -7.71
C ARG A 107 19.91 -5.41 -6.78
N GLN A 108 20.34 -4.15 -6.74
CA GLN A 108 21.44 -3.70 -5.88
C GLN A 108 20.95 -3.19 -4.53
N GLN A 109 19.80 -2.52 -4.52
CA GLN A 109 19.27 -1.81 -3.34
C GLN A 109 18.42 -2.71 -2.44
N ILE A 110 17.79 -3.74 -2.99
CA ILE A 110 16.99 -4.70 -2.22
C ILE A 110 17.92 -5.80 -1.72
N PRO A 111 18.09 -5.96 -0.38
CA PRO A 111 19.04 -6.92 0.20
C PRO A 111 18.52 -8.36 0.21
N PHE A 112 17.60 -8.68 -0.72
CA PHE A 112 17.00 -10.00 -0.88
C PHE A 112 16.87 -10.34 -2.37
N PRO A 113 16.91 -11.63 -2.75
CA PRO A 113 16.60 -12.06 -4.10
C PRO A 113 15.22 -11.52 -4.56
N LEU A 114 15.13 -10.99 -5.78
CA LEU A 114 13.89 -10.34 -6.26
C LEU A 114 12.71 -11.31 -6.39
N ASP A 115 12.96 -12.60 -6.52
CA ASP A 115 11.95 -13.66 -6.53
C ASP A 115 11.32 -13.93 -5.15
N GLN A 116 12.02 -13.53 -4.06
CA GLN A 116 11.53 -13.65 -2.69
C GLN A 116 10.77 -12.42 -2.19
N VAL A 117 10.72 -11.35 -2.98
CA VAL A 117 10.03 -10.11 -2.63
C VAL A 117 8.92 -9.79 -3.62
N VAL A 118 7.95 -9.00 -3.16
CA VAL A 118 7.09 -8.18 -4.01
C VAL A 118 7.70 -6.79 -3.97
N TRP A 119 7.91 -6.20 -5.13
CA TRP A 119 8.49 -4.85 -5.21
C TRP A 119 7.83 -4.06 -6.32
N ASP A 120 7.78 -2.76 -6.12
CA ASP A 120 7.26 -1.78 -7.09
C ASP A 120 8.02 -0.47 -6.92
N TRP A 121 7.83 0.45 -7.85
CA TRP A 121 8.48 1.74 -7.81
C TRP A 121 7.56 2.84 -8.34
N GLN A 122 7.82 4.05 -7.89
CA GLN A 122 7.10 5.23 -8.33
C GLN A 122 8.09 6.35 -8.63
N ARG A 123 7.93 7.01 -9.79
CA ARG A 123 8.61 8.27 -10.05
C ARG A 123 8.00 9.35 -9.17
N LEU A 124 8.84 10.06 -8.43
CA LEU A 124 8.41 11.17 -7.60
C LEU A 124 8.19 12.42 -8.46
N ALA A 125 7.39 13.36 -7.93
CA ALA A 125 7.22 14.65 -8.57
C ALA A 125 8.54 15.41 -8.54
N GLY A 126 8.95 15.93 -9.68
CA GLY A 126 10.23 16.63 -9.88
C GLY A 126 10.99 16.14 -11.10
N GLY A 127 12.15 16.72 -11.34
CA GLY A 127 12.94 16.51 -12.56
C GLY A 127 12.42 17.33 -13.74
N MET A 128 13.34 17.91 -14.49
CA MET A 128 13.03 18.61 -15.74
C MET A 128 13.08 17.64 -16.90
N GLU A 129 12.15 17.75 -17.84
CA GLU A 129 12.19 17.02 -19.10
C GLU A 129 12.69 17.97 -20.20
N GLU A 130 13.82 17.64 -20.79
CA GLU A 130 14.42 18.40 -21.88
C GLU A 130 14.95 17.45 -22.96
N GLY A 131 14.48 17.66 -24.20
CA GLY A 131 14.92 16.85 -25.34
C GLY A 131 14.64 15.34 -25.22
N GLY A 132 13.61 14.92 -24.43
CA GLY A 132 13.30 13.51 -24.19
C GLY A 132 14.14 12.89 -23.05
N PHE A 133 15.02 13.67 -22.42
CA PHE A 133 15.75 13.29 -21.23
C PHE A 133 15.06 13.84 -19.97
N VAL A 134 15.15 13.07 -18.91
CA VAL A 134 14.75 13.49 -17.57
C VAL A 134 16.01 13.81 -16.77
N LEU A 135 16.05 15.04 -16.28
CA LEU A 135 17.14 15.54 -15.42
C LEU A 135 16.66 15.49 -13.97
N ASP A 136 17.54 15.09 -13.05
CA ASP A 136 17.24 15.00 -11.61
C ASP A 136 15.99 14.18 -11.27
N ALA A 137 15.75 13.09 -12.01
CA ALA A 137 14.66 12.18 -11.69
C ALA A 137 14.93 11.47 -10.36
N GLU A 138 13.93 11.45 -9.51
CA GLU A 138 13.95 10.66 -8.28
C GLU A 138 12.86 9.61 -8.33
N VAL A 139 13.20 8.40 -7.92
CA VAL A 139 12.25 7.27 -7.82
C VAL A 139 12.22 6.74 -6.41
N ALA A 140 11.03 6.40 -5.93
CA ALA A 140 10.83 5.66 -4.71
C ALA A 140 10.69 4.17 -5.08
N LEU A 141 11.52 3.33 -4.49
CA LEU A 141 11.52 1.89 -4.63
C LEU A 141 10.96 1.29 -3.34
N PHE A 142 9.95 0.44 -3.46
CA PHE A 142 9.31 -0.25 -2.35
C PHE A 142 9.48 -1.74 -2.52
N ALA A 143 9.76 -2.44 -1.41
CA ALA A 143 9.86 -3.89 -1.44
C ALA A 143 9.40 -4.50 -0.12
N MET A 144 8.74 -5.64 -0.20
CA MET A 144 8.29 -6.41 0.95
C MET A 144 8.50 -7.91 0.68
N LYS A 145 8.98 -8.67 1.67
CA LYS A 145 9.10 -10.12 1.52
C LYS A 145 7.74 -10.76 1.28
N ARG A 146 7.68 -11.74 0.39
CA ARG A 146 6.41 -12.43 0.04
C ARG A 146 5.72 -13.04 1.25
N ASP A 147 6.46 -13.62 2.19
CA ASP A 147 5.92 -14.17 3.42
C ASP A 147 5.28 -13.09 4.32
N GLN A 148 5.86 -11.89 4.35
CA GLN A 148 5.29 -10.75 5.07
C GLN A 148 4.01 -10.22 4.39
N VAL A 149 4.00 -10.19 3.04
CA VAL A 149 2.77 -9.86 2.28
C VAL A 149 1.66 -10.86 2.63
N PHE A 150 1.93 -12.16 2.60
CA PHE A 150 0.95 -13.18 2.96
C PHE A 150 0.47 -13.04 4.40
N LYS A 151 1.36 -12.78 5.34
CA LYS A 151 0.99 -12.53 6.75
C LYS A 151 0.09 -11.31 6.91
N ALA A 152 0.39 -10.22 6.19
CA ALA A 152 -0.42 -9.01 6.23
C ALA A 152 -1.82 -9.21 5.63
N LEU A 153 -1.95 -10.01 4.57
CA LEU A 153 -3.20 -10.29 3.89
C LEU A 153 -4.05 -11.38 4.57
N ALA A 154 -3.45 -12.25 5.37
CA ALA A 154 -4.14 -13.40 5.96
C ALA A 154 -5.38 -13.04 6.79
N PRO A 155 -5.36 -12.04 7.70
CA PRO A 155 -6.56 -11.65 8.46
C PRO A 155 -7.68 -11.13 7.57
N LEU A 156 -7.34 -10.39 6.51
CA LEU A 156 -8.30 -9.84 5.55
C LEU A 156 -8.96 -10.96 4.73
N ALA A 157 -8.15 -11.90 4.22
CA ALA A 157 -8.64 -13.07 3.50
C ALA A 157 -9.56 -13.94 4.36
N GLN A 158 -9.22 -14.14 5.65
CA GLN A 158 -10.05 -14.86 6.61
C GLN A 158 -11.37 -14.15 6.88
N ALA A 159 -11.39 -12.82 6.82
CA ALA A 159 -12.59 -11.99 6.95
C ALA A 159 -13.40 -11.90 5.63
N GLY A 160 -12.96 -12.57 4.56
CA GLY A 160 -13.61 -12.53 3.25
C GLY A 160 -13.40 -11.23 2.47
N ILE A 161 -12.36 -10.47 2.82
CA ILE A 161 -12.00 -9.22 2.14
C ILE A 161 -10.98 -9.53 1.04
N GLU A 162 -11.37 -9.25 -0.20
CA GLU A 162 -10.46 -9.27 -1.34
C GLU A 162 -9.74 -7.92 -1.44
N VAL A 163 -8.41 -7.93 -1.45
CA VAL A 163 -7.57 -6.74 -1.47
C VAL A 163 -7.06 -6.47 -2.88
N ASP A 164 -7.40 -5.31 -3.45
CA ASP A 164 -6.92 -4.88 -4.78
C ASP A 164 -5.52 -4.26 -4.72
N VAL A 165 -5.20 -3.55 -3.63
CA VAL A 165 -3.93 -2.82 -3.48
C VAL A 165 -3.42 -2.98 -2.05
N LEU A 166 -2.15 -3.39 -1.93
CA LEU A 166 -1.40 -3.35 -0.67
C LEU A 166 -0.31 -2.27 -0.79
N GLN A 167 -0.26 -1.37 0.17
CA GLN A 167 0.67 -0.24 0.18
C GLN A 167 1.51 -0.23 1.47
N LEU A 168 2.78 0.14 1.31
CA LEU A 168 3.72 0.41 2.41
C LEU A 168 3.67 1.88 2.80
#